data_838912d9ad821020b91adccaf87663ae
#
_entry.id   838912d9ad821020b91adccaf87663ae
#
_cell.length_a   1.000
_cell.length_b   1.000
_cell.length_c   1.000
_cell.angle_alpha   90.00
_cell.angle_beta   90.00
_cell.angle_gamma   90.00
#
_symmetry.space_group_name_H-M   'P 1'
#
loop_
_entity.id
_entity.type
_entity.pdbx_description
1 polymer ?
#
loop_
_entity_poly.entity_id
_entity_poly.type
_entity_poly.pdbx_seq_one_letter_code
_entity_poly.pdbx_strand_id
1 'polypeptide(L)'
;MDPDNAVPWLLLAGRARARHDAAAEADAFGHAAASHKIDSYSDSVFAFAEPQLPQDVTPLERAYLATEVVGVEAAIGLPQYSVAGQHCSSDAMHDGIVRQQCSSLAELLVSKGNSLLDLGVGEAIGARAGWPSKRVDELELEQHALMQAMIQQSPSDQDTLWTCDAVSRVNAFMLQRVRLGEVGAARELLERSGETVEVMAQRYTQYLDNLKREALGPEQQKALETAQ
;
A
#
# COMPACT_ATOMS: atom_id res chain seq x y z
N MET A 1 0.80 23.71 -4.84
CA MET A 1 1.44 22.39 -4.81
C MET A 1 2.20 22.29 -3.49
N ASP A 2 2.18 21.16 -2.80
CA ASP A 2 2.94 20.93 -1.57
C ASP A 2 4.36 20.43 -1.95
N PRO A 3 5.39 21.30 -1.88
CA PRO A 3 6.72 20.98 -2.38
C PRO A 3 7.45 19.91 -1.55
N ASP A 4 7.05 19.76 -0.28
CA ASP A 4 7.67 18.79 0.63
C ASP A 4 7.08 17.39 0.50
N ASN A 5 6.03 17.21 -0.33
CA ASN A 5 5.35 15.96 -0.54
C ASN A 5 5.78 15.31 -1.86
N ALA A 6 6.25 14.08 -1.82
CA ALA A 6 6.70 13.33 -3.00
C ALA A 6 5.58 13.03 -4.02
N VAL A 7 4.33 12.88 -3.57
CA VAL A 7 3.20 12.46 -4.44
C VAL A 7 2.97 13.41 -5.62
N PRO A 8 2.83 14.75 -5.44
CA PRO A 8 2.68 15.66 -6.57
C PRO A 8 3.85 15.60 -7.57
N TRP A 9 5.06 15.37 -7.10
CA TRP A 9 6.23 15.27 -7.95
C TRP A 9 6.24 13.96 -8.75
N LEU A 10 5.87 12.84 -8.14
CA LEU A 10 5.70 11.57 -8.85
C LEU A 10 4.60 11.66 -9.93
N LEU A 11 3.51 12.39 -9.69
CA LEU A 11 2.50 12.67 -10.70
C LEU A 11 3.04 13.51 -11.87
N LEU A 12 3.88 14.51 -11.57
CA LEU A 12 4.54 15.33 -12.60
C LEU A 12 5.55 14.49 -13.40
N ALA A 13 6.34 13.65 -12.76
CA ALA A 13 7.24 12.71 -13.42
C ALA A 13 6.47 11.77 -14.38
N GLY A 14 5.32 11.24 -13.95
CA GLY A 14 4.45 10.43 -14.79
C GLY A 14 3.92 11.18 -16.02
N ARG A 15 3.51 12.43 -15.85
CA ARG A 15 3.07 13.28 -16.96
C ARG A 15 4.21 13.61 -17.93
N ALA A 16 5.41 13.87 -17.42
CA ALA A 16 6.59 14.13 -18.23
C ALA A 16 6.96 12.89 -19.08
N ARG A 17 6.96 11.72 -18.46
CA ARG A 17 7.18 10.43 -19.12
C ARG A 17 6.17 10.18 -20.25
N ALA A 18 4.88 10.39 -19.98
CA ALA A 18 3.83 10.23 -20.99
C ALA A 18 4.00 11.16 -22.19
N ARG A 19 4.72 12.27 -22.05
CA ARG A 19 5.09 13.20 -23.11
C ARG A 19 6.48 12.94 -23.70
N HIS A 20 7.18 11.89 -23.24
CA HIS A 20 8.56 11.58 -23.61
C HIS A 20 9.56 12.71 -23.28
N ASP A 21 9.29 13.50 -22.24
CA ASP A 21 10.15 14.58 -21.75
C ASP A 21 11.05 14.06 -20.61
N ALA A 22 12.17 13.46 -21.01
CA ALA A 22 13.11 12.84 -20.06
C ALA A 22 13.73 13.85 -19.07
N ALA A 23 13.94 15.11 -19.52
CA ALA A 23 14.52 16.14 -18.66
C ALA A 23 13.53 16.55 -17.54
N ALA A 24 12.28 16.82 -17.91
CA ALA A 24 11.23 17.14 -16.93
C ALA A 24 10.91 15.95 -16.02
N GLU A 25 11.00 14.71 -16.52
CA GLU A 25 10.85 13.51 -15.70
C GLU A 25 11.95 13.42 -14.63
N ALA A 26 13.22 13.54 -15.03
CA ALA A 26 14.36 13.47 -14.12
C ALA A 26 14.32 14.58 -13.06
N ASP A 27 13.95 15.81 -13.45
CA ASP A 27 13.80 16.95 -12.54
C ASP A 27 12.71 16.69 -11.50
N ALA A 28 11.52 16.30 -11.95
CA ALA A 28 10.38 15.99 -11.06
C ALA A 28 10.71 14.82 -10.12
N PHE A 29 11.39 13.78 -10.61
CA PHE A 29 11.82 12.65 -9.81
C PHE A 29 12.86 13.06 -8.75
N GLY A 30 13.79 13.93 -9.11
CA GLY A 30 14.76 14.52 -8.18
C GLY A 30 14.08 15.24 -7.02
N HIS A 31 13.04 16.02 -7.30
CA HIS A 31 12.23 16.66 -6.27
C HIS A 31 11.45 15.64 -5.40
N ALA A 32 10.87 14.60 -6.00
CA ALA A 32 10.23 13.52 -5.24
C ALA A 32 11.19 12.85 -4.26
N ALA A 33 12.40 12.54 -4.72
CA ALA A 33 13.45 11.91 -3.90
C ALA A 33 14.00 12.82 -2.79
N ALA A 34 13.90 14.13 -2.95
CA ALA A 34 14.31 15.15 -1.97
C ALA A 34 13.19 15.55 -1.00
N SER A 35 11.96 15.03 -1.18
CA SER A 35 10.80 15.34 -0.34
C SER A 35 10.96 14.74 1.06
N HIS A 36 10.22 15.31 2.03
CA HIS A 36 10.29 14.89 3.44
C HIS A 36 9.05 14.13 3.91
N LYS A 37 8.01 14.10 3.08
CA LYS A 37 6.78 13.31 3.32
C LYS A 37 6.29 12.68 2.03
N ILE A 38 5.48 11.64 2.20
CA ILE A 38 4.70 11.03 1.13
C ILE A 38 3.27 10.89 1.64
N ASP A 39 2.34 11.59 0.99
CA ASP A 39 0.96 11.68 1.43
C ASP A 39 0.06 11.81 0.20
N SER A 40 -0.73 10.78 -0.05
CA SER A 40 -1.73 10.76 -1.13
C SER A 40 -3.00 11.52 -0.78
N TYR A 41 -3.15 11.96 0.49
CA TYR A 41 -4.37 12.55 1.05
C TYR A 41 -5.62 11.65 0.94
N SER A 42 -5.44 10.34 0.69
CA SER A 42 -6.56 9.42 0.54
C SER A 42 -7.44 9.39 1.78
N ASP A 43 -6.87 9.18 2.96
CA ASP A 43 -7.63 9.13 4.21
C ASP A 43 -8.24 10.49 4.63
N SER A 44 -7.87 11.59 3.94
CA SER A 44 -8.35 12.93 4.25
C SER A 44 -9.81 13.15 3.86
N VAL A 45 -10.28 12.46 2.83
CA VAL A 45 -11.69 12.56 2.39
C VAL A 45 -12.60 11.94 3.46
N PHE A 46 -12.23 10.76 3.94
CA PHE A 46 -12.97 10.10 5.00
C PHE A 46 -12.91 10.90 6.31
N ALA A 47 -11.73 11.38 6.70
CA ALA A 47 -11.54 12.20 7.89
C ALA A 47 -12.39 13.49 7.87
N PHE A 48 -12.55 14.09 6.69
CA PHE A 48 -13.39 15.28 6.51
C PHE A 48 -14.88 14.97 6.51
N ALA A 49 -15.29 13.90 5.83
CA ALA A 49 -16.70 13.60 5.60
C ALA A 49 -17.37 12.89 6.79
N GLU A 50 -16.65 11.99 7.50
CA GLU A 50 -17.22 11.18 8.57
C GLU A 50 -17.88 12.01 9.68
N PRO A 51 -17.27 13.07 10.24
CA PRO A 51 -17.90 13.89 11.26
C PRO A 51 -19.17 14.64 10.79
N GLN A 52 -19.34 14.77 9.47
CA GLN A 52 -20.46 15.48 8.86
C GLN A 52 -21.60 14.56 8.45
N LEU A 53 -21.42 13.24 8.60
CA LEU A 53 -22.49 12.30 8.34
C LEU A 53 -23.68 12.55 9.29
N PRO A 54 -24.93 12.38 8.82
CA PRO A 54 -26.12 12.60 9.64
C PRO A 54 -26.05 11.83 10.98
N GLN A 55 -26.41 12.51 12.07
CA GLN A 55 -26.39 11.94 13.41
C GLN A 55 -27.73 11.28 13.79
N ASP A 56 -28.79 11.60 13.04
CA ASP A 56 -30.17 11.14 13.25
C ASP A 56 -30.50 9.85 12.49
N VAL A 57 -29.53 9.27 11.80
CA VAL A 57 -29.64 7.97 11.12
C VAL A 57 -29.23 6.81 12.05
N THR A 58 -29.68 5.60 11.72
CA THR A 58 -29.27 4.40 12.45
C THR A 58 -27.74 4.16 12.30
N PRO A 59 -27.12 3.43 13.26
CA PRO A 59 -25.69 3.07 13.14
C PRO A 59 -25.35 2.34 11.83
N LEU A 60 -26.28 1.51 11.31
CA LEU A 60 -26.09 0.79 10.06
C LEU A 60 -26.09 1.74 8.85
N GLU A 61 -27.08 2.67 8.81
CA GLU A 61 -27.13 3.67 7.74
C GLU A 61 -25.91 4.58 7.76
N ARG A 62 -25.45 5.00 8.96
CA ARG A 62 -24.23 5.78 9.11
C ARG A 62 -23.01 5.02 8.59
N ALA A 63 -22.86 3.75 8.93
CA ALA A 63 -21.75 2.92 8.46
C ALA A 63 -21.82 2.71 6.93
N TYR A 64 -23.04 2.57 6.36
CA TYR A 64 -23.22 2.53 4.90
C TYR A 64 -22.76 3.81 4.22
N LEU A 65 -23.19 4.98 4.74
CA LEU A 65 -22.74 6.27 4.22
C LEU A 65 -21.21 6.45 4.32
N ALA A 66 -20.61 5.96 5.41
CA ALA A 66 -19.16 5.93 5.56
C ALA A 66 -18.49 5.07 4.47
N THR A 67 -19.09 3.94 4.09
CA THR A 67 -18.59 3.07 3.01
C THR A 67 -18.68 3.79 1.64
N GLU A 68 -19.72 4.57 1.39
CA GLU A 68 -19.82 5.39 0.17
C GLU A 68 -18.68 6.43 0.10
N VAL A 69 -18.31 7.05 1.23
CA VAL A 69 -17.16 7.96 1.30
C VAL A 69 -15.86 7.25 0.95
N VAL A 70 -15.67 6.02 1.44
CA VAL A 70 -14.51 5.18 1.07
C VAL A 70 -14.48 4.90 -0.44
N GLY A 71 -15.64 4.65 -1.05
CA GLY A 71 -15.75 4.48 -2.50
C GLY A 71 -15.30 5.74 -3.29
N VAL A 72 -15.65 6.93 -2.81
CA VAL A 72 -15.16 8.20 -3.38
C VAL A 72 -13.66 8.33 -3.21
N GLU A 73 -13.14 8.00 -2.03
CA GLU A 73 -11.72 8.04 -1.72
C GLU A 73 -10.91 7.07 -2.61
N ALA A 74 -11.41 5.87 -2.84
CA ALA A 74 -10.80 4.88 -3.73
C ALA A 74 -10.71 5.36 -5.20
N ALA A 75 -11.53 6.34 -5.59
CA ALA A 75 -11.45 6.98 -6.90
C ALA A 75 -10.34 8.02 -7.01
N ILE A 76 -9.74 8.44 -5.89
CA ILE A 76 -8.57 9.31 -5.87
C ILE A 76 -7.38 8.49 -6.39
N GLY A 77 -6.72 9.01 -7.43
CA GLY A 77 -5.62 8.29 -8.06
C GLY A 77 -4.48 7.99 -7.08
N LEU A 78 -4.03 6.76 -7.10
CA LEU A 78 -2.83 6.35 -6.38
C LEU A 78 -1.60 7.13 -6.89
N PRO A 79 -0.58 7.35 -6.06
CA PRO A 79 0.72 7.84 -6.51
C PRO A 79 1.23 7.04 -7.71
N GLN A 80 2.01 7.70 -8.59
CA GLN A 80 2.54 7.06 -9.80
C GLN A 80 3.69 6.10 -9.47
N TYR A 81 3.42 5.06 -8.67
CA TYR A 81 4.43 4.05 -8.28
C TYR A 81 5.04 3.33 -9.49
N SER A 82 4.27 3.16 -10.57
CA SER A 82 4.78 2.58 -11.82
C SER A 82 5.92 3.43 -12.40
N VAL A 83 5.83 4.76 -12.30
CA VAL A 83 6.89 5.67 -12.72
C VAL A 83 8.12 5.52 -11.83
N ALA A 84 7.92 5.48 -10.50
CA ALA A 84 9.01 5.22 -9.56
C ALA A 84 9.70 3.88 -9.84
N GLY A 85 8.92 2.80 -10.03
CA GLY A 85 9.44 1.48 -10.33
C GLY A 85 10.23 1.40 -11.66
N GLN A 86 9.81 2.16 -12.68
CA GLN A 86 10.49 2.22 -13.98
C GLN A 86 11.74 3.11 -13.93
N HIS A 87 11.68 4.27 -13.26
CA HIS A 87 12.84 5.14 -13.06
C HIS A 87 13.92 4.44 -12.24
N CYS A 88 13.50 3.66 -11.24
CA CYS A 88 14.36 2.85 -10.38
C CYS A 88 14.50 1.40 -10.89
N SER A 89 14.55 1.20 -12.19
CA SER A 89 14.82 -0.12 -12.78
C SER A 89 16.25 -0.58 -12.52
N SER A 90 16.50 -1.89 -12.58
CA SER A 90 17.83 -2.46 -12.35
C SER A 90 18.88 -1.86 -13.28
N ASP A 91 18.52 -1.60 -14.54
CA ASP A 91 19.44 -0.99 -15.51
C ASP A 91 19.77 0.47 -15.13
N ALA A 92 18.78 1.24 -14.67
CA ALA A 92 19.00 2.64 -14.27
C ALA A 92 19.87 2.76 -13.01
N MET A 93 19.95 1.73 -12.17
CA MET A 93 20.77 1.71 -10.94
C MET A 93 22.29 1.70 -11.21
N HIS A 94 22.74 1.53 -12.46
CA HIS A 94 24.14 1.72 -12.83
C HIS A 94 24.56 3.19 -12.76
N ASP A 95 23.63 4.14 -12.92
CA ASP A 95 23.86 5.55 -12.66
C ASP A 95 23.85 5.83 -11.15
N GLY A 96 24.96 6.38 -10.64
CA GLY A 96 25.11 6.65 -9.21
C GLY A 96 24.13 7.71 -8.68
N ILE A 97 23.74 8.70 -9.50
CA ILE A 97 22.80 9.76 -9.12
C ILE A 97 21.40 9.15 -9.03
N VAL A 98 20.98 8.40 -10.04
CA VAL A 98 19.67 7.70 -10.06
C VAL A 98 19.58 6.75 -8.88
N ARG A 99 20.62 5.94 -8.62
CA ARG A 99 20.63 5.03 -7.48
C ARG A 99 20.47 5.75 -6.14
N GLN A 100 21.14 6.89 -5.95
CA GLN A 100 20.99 7.69 -4.74
C GLN A 100 19.57 8.24 -4.60
N GLN A 101 18.99 8.81 -5.65
CA GLN A 101 17.61 9.31 -5.66
C GLN A 101 16.62 8.18 -5.34
N CYS A 102 16.79 7.03 -5.96
CA CYS A 102 15.95 5.86 -5.70
C CYS A 102 16.07 5.35 -4.26
N SER A 103 17.30 5.32 -3.71
CA SER A 103 17.51 4.96 -2.30
C SER A 103 16.83 5.96 -1.36
N SER A 104 16.89 7.26 -1.64
CA SER A 104 16.23 8.30 -0.85
C SER A 104 14.71 8.19 -0.91
N LEU A 105 14.14 7.95 -2.11
CA LEU A 105 12.71 7.73 -2.26
C LEU A 105 12.25 6.45 -1.55
N ALA A 106 13.01 5.37 -1.64
CA ALA A 106 12.73 4.13 -0.92
C ALA A 106 12.70 4.34 0.60
N GLU A 107 13.69 5.08 1.12
CA GLU A 107 13.73 5.43 2.55
C GLU A 107 12.52 6.25 2.98
N LEU A 108 12.09 7.22 2.15
CA LEU A 108 10.91 8.02 2.40
C LEU A 108 9.64 7.15 2.42
N LEU A 109 9.48 6.27 1.43
CA LEU A 109 8.35 5.35 1.33
C LEU A 109 8.23 4.42 2.54
N VAL A 110 9.35 3.82 2.97
CA VAL A 110 9.37 2.90 4.11
C VAL A 110 9.20 3.62 5.44
N SER A 111 9.82 4.80 5.62
CA SER A 111 9.84 5.49 6.92
C SER A 111 8.67 6.45 7.14
N LYS A 112 8.06 6.97 6.07
CA LYS A 112 7.02 8.01 6.11
C LYS A 112 5.76 7.65 5.33
N GLY A 113 5.79 6.58 4.53
CA GLY A 113 4.61 6.05 3.87
C GLY A 113 3.57 5.59 4.89
N ASN A 114 2.32 5.80 4.57
CA ASN A 114 1.20 5.42 5.43
C ASN A 114 0.36 4.27 4.86
N SER A 115 0.70 3.78 3.68
CA SER A 115 0.05 2.63 3.05
C SER A 115 0.97 1.40 2.97
N LEU A 116 0.38 0.21 2.94
CA LEU A 116 1.12 -1.03 2.72
C LEU A 116 1.74 -1.09 1.33
N LEU A 117 1.16 -0.36 0.38
CA LEU A 117 1.74 -0.21 -0.96
C LEU A 117 3.02 0.65 -0.92
N ASP A 118 3.06 1.72 -0.13
CA ASP A 118 4.28 2.50 0.09
C ASP A 118 5.40 1.62 0.61
N LEU A 119 5.10 0.81 1.64
CA LEU A 119 6.06 -0.08 2.26
C LEU A 119 6.65 -1.07 1.23
N GLY A 120 5.79 -1.75 0.44
CA GLY A 120 6.25 -2.72 -0.55
C GLY A 120 6.98 -2.09 -1.74
N VAL A 121 6.54 -0.92 -2.22
CA VAL A 121 7.25 -0.20 -3.28
C VAL A 121 8.61 0.30 -2.78
N GLY A 122 8.67 0.82 -1.55
CA GLY A 122 9.90 1.26 -0.92
C GLY A 122 10.90 0.11 -0.73
N GLU A 123 10.44 -1.03 -0.24
CA GLU A 123 11.24 -2.26 -0.11
C GLU A 123 11.81 -2.70 -1.48
N ALA A 124 10.96 -2.83 -2.49
CA ALA A 124 11.37 -3.28 -3.82
C ALA A 124 12.38 -2.32 -4.50
N ILE A 125 12.23 -1.00 -4.32
CA ILE A 125 13.19 -0.01 -4.81
C ILE A 125 14.48 -0.07 -4.00
N GLY A 126 14.40 -0.18 -2.68
CA GLY A 126 15.55 -0.29 -1.78
C GLY A 126 16.42 -1.51 -2.08
N ALA A 127 15.79 -2.65 -2.34
CA ALA A 127 16.47 -3.88 -2.77
C ALA A 127 17.31 -3.65 -4.06
N ARG A 128 16.71 -3.01 -5.07
CA ARG A 128 17.41 -2.67 -6.32
C ARG A 128 18.51 -1.63 -6.10
N ALA A 129 18.32 -0.69 -5.17
CA ALA A 129 19.31 0.32 -4.82
C ALA A 129 20.50 -0.23 -4.01
N GLY A 130 20.45 -1.52 -3.63
CA GLY A 130 21.54 -2.22 -2.95
C GLY A 130 21.47 -2.16 -1.43
N TRP A 131 20.27 -2.06 -0.85
CA TRP A 131 20.11 -2.20 0.60
C TRP A 131 20.58 -3.58 1.07
N PRO A 132 21.04 -3.70 2.34
CA PRO A 132 21.42 -4.98 2.91
C PRO A 132 20.25 -5.98 2.82
N SER A 133 20.51 -7.21 2.37
CA SER A 133 19.48 -8.25 2.22
C SER A 133 18.69 -8.45 3.50
N LYS A 134 19.34 -8.48 4.65
CA LYS A 134 18.69 -8.61 5.96
C LYS A 134 17.60 -7.56 6.17
N ARG A 135 17.85 -6.29 5.78
CA ARG A 135 16.85 -5.21 5.89
C ARG A 135 15.67 -5.43 4.95
N VAL A 136 15.94 -5.86 3.74
CA VAL A 136 14.90 -6.17 2.73
C VAL A 136 14.02 -7.31 3.23
N ASP A 137 14.64 -8.40 3.70
CA ASP A 137 13.94 -9.57 4.23
C ASP A 137 13.06 -9.20 5.45
N GLU A 138 13.55 -8.34 6.35
CA GLU A 138 12.78 -7.85 7.51
C GLU A 138 11.56 -7.01 7.09
N LEU A 139 11.69 -6.16 6.07
CA LEU A 139 10.59 -5.35 5.54
C LEU A 139 9.55 -6.20 4.82
N GLU A 140 9.98 -7.16 4.00
CA GLU A 140 9.09 -8.11 3.33
C GLU A 140 8.30 -8.94 4.36
N LEU A 141 8.99 -9.42 5.39
CA LEU A 141 8.38 -10.19 6.47
C LEU A 141 7.31 -9.35 7.20
N GLU A 142 7.64 -8.10 7.56
CA GLU A 142 6.69 -7.18 8.18
C GLU A 142 5.50 -6.91 7.27
N GLN A 143 5.72 -6.58 5.99
CA GLN A 143 4.65 -6.31 5.04
C GLN A 143 3.69 -7.51 4.91
N HIS A 144 4.23 -8.72 4.77
CA HIS A 144 3.41 -9.93 4.70
C HIS A 144 2.58 -10.14 5.97
N ALA A 145 3.15 -9.91 7.14
CA ALA A 145 2.42 -10.03 8.41
C ALA A 145 1.28 -8.99 8.51
N LEU A 146 1.53 -7.75 8.12
CA LEU A 146 0.53 -6.69 8.12
C LEU A 146 -0.60 -6.96 7.12
N MET A 147 -0.27 -7.44 5.92
CA MET A 147 -1.27 -7.87 4.93
C MET A 147 -2.15 -9.01 5.48
N GLN A 148 -1.56 -10.00 6.17
CA GLN A 148 -2.33 -11.07 6.78
C GLN A 148 -3.25 -10.55 7.89
N ALA A 149 -2.77 -9.63 8.74
CA ALA A 149 -3.58 -9.04 9.79
C ALA A 149 -4.81 -8.31 9.21
N MET A 150 -4.66 -7.63 8.07
CA MET A 150 -5.76 -6.98 7.38
C MET A 150 -6.74 -7.97 6.77
N ILE A 151 -6.24 -9.03 6.12
CA ILE A 151 -7.09 -10.07 5.53
C ILE A 151 -7.97 -10.74 6.60
N GLN A 152 -7.42 -11.01 7.79
CA GLN A 152 -8.18 -11.62 8.89
C GLN A 152 -9.32 -10.75 9.41
N GLN A 153 -9.27 -9.44 9.20
CA GLN A 153 -10.35 -8.51 9.55
C GLN A 153 -11.41 -8.40 8.45
N SER A 154 -11.06 -8.77 7.23
CA SER A 154 -12.03 -8.79 6.13
C SER A 154 -13.00 -9.96 6.32
N PRO A 155 -14.31 -9.75 6.15
CA PRO A 155 -15.25 -10.84 6.16
C PRO A 155 -14.89 -11.86 5.07
N SER A 156 -14.66 -13.11 5.46
CA SER A 156 -14.24 -14.18 4.54
C SER A 156 -15.37 -14.69 3.64
N ASP A 157 -16.62 -14.31 3.92
CA ASP A 157 -17.81 -14.78 3.24
C ASP A 157 -18.64 -13.58 2.74
N GLN A 158 -19.03 -13.61 1.46
CA GLN A 158 -19.85 -12.55 0.87
C GLN A 158 -21.18 -12.36 1.61
N ASP A 159 -21.74 -13.44 2.16
CA ASP A 159 -23.01 -13.38 2.93
C ASP A 159 -22.84 -12.65 4.26
N THR A 160 -21.61 -12.55 4.80
CA THR A 160 -21.34 -11.83 6.06
C THR A 160 -20.97 -10.36 5.87
N LEU A 161 -20.69 -9.91 4.64
CA LEU A 161 -20.32 -8.51 4.36
C LEU A 161 -21.41 -7.50 4.73
N TRP A 162 -22.67 -7.92 4.66
CA TRP A 162 -23.83 -7.06 4.92
C TRP A 162 -24.43 -7.23 6.32
N THR A 163 -23.74 -7.90 7.21
CA THR A 163 -24.16 -7.95 8.63
C THR A 163 -23.77 -6.66 9.36
N CYS A 164 -24.57 -6.27 10.35
CA CYS A 164 -24.27 -5.09 11.19
C CYS A 164 -22.87 -5.17 11.80
N ASP A 165 -22.43 -6.36 12.20
CA ASP A 165 -21.12 -6.59 12.80
C ASP A 165 -19.98 -6.37 11.78
N ALA A 166 -20.13 -6.88 10.55
CA ALA A 166 -19.13 -6.70 9.49
C ALA A 166 -19.01 -5.21 9.12
N VAL A 167 -20.12 -4.53 8.90
CA VAL A 167 -20.15 -3.09 8.59
C VAL A 167 -19.55 -2.27 9.72
N SER A 168 -19.86 -2.60 10.99
CA SER A 168 -19.28 -1.93 12.16
C SER A 168 -17.77 -2.13 12.27
N ARG A 169 -17.26 -3.34 11.97
CA ARG A 169 -15.81 -3.61 11.96
C ARG A 169 -15.10 -2.83 10.87
N VAL A 170 -15.65 -2.81 9.65
CA VAL A 170 -15.08 -2.03 8.54
C VAL A 170 -15.03 -0.54 8.91
N ASN A 171 -16.12 0.02 9.44
CA ASN A 171 -16.15 1.42 9.84
C ASN A 171 -15.11 1.72 10.95
N ALA A 172 -15.03 0.87 11.98
CA ALA A 172 -14.03 1.01 13.04
C ALA A 172 -12.59 0.97 12.50
N PHE A 173 -12.31 0.09 11.54
CA PHE A 173 -11.02 0.02 10.86
C PHE A 173 -10.73 1.27 10.05
N MET A 174 -11.71 1.82 9.30
CA MET A 174 -11.53 3.05 8.54
C MET A 174 -11.23 4.25 9.45
N LEU A 175 -11.92 4.37 10.59
CA LEU A 175 -11.62 5.40 11.58
C LEU A 175 -10.21 5.26 12.17
N GLN A 176 -9.75 4.04 12.33
CA GLN A 176 -8.39 3.75 12.79
C GLN A 176 -7.34 4.12 11.73
N ARG A 177 -7.59 3.84 10.45
CA ARG A 177 -6.74 4.27 9.32
C ARG A 177 -6.58 5.79 9.27
N VAL A 178 -7.65 6.55 9.45
CA VAL A 178 -7.60 8.02 9.51
C VAL A 178 -6.64 8.51 10.59
N ARG A 179 -6.60 7.83 11.74
CA ARG A 179 -5.77 8.23 12.89
C ARG A 179 -4.31 7.82 12.77
N LEU A 180 -4.02 6.68 12.18
CA LEU A 180 -2.73 6.00 12.25
C LEU A 180 -2.08 5.75 10.89
N GLY A 181 -2.80 6.02 9.80
CA GLY A 181 -2.50 5.50 8.47
C GLY A 181 -2.80 3.99 8.36
N GLU A 182 -2.74 3.45 7.16
CA GLU A 182 -3.02 2.02 6.92
C GLU A 182 -1.99 1.12 7.61
N VAL A 183 -0.69 1.45 7.51
CA VAL A 183 0.39 0.69 8.17
C VAL A 183 0.22 0.70 9.69
N GLY A 184 -0.08 1.85 10.29
CA GLY A 184 -0.31 1.95 11.73
C GLY A 184 -1.53 1.16 12.19
N ALA A 185 -2.63 1.22 11.43
CA ALA A 185 -3.82 0.43 11.71
C ALA A 185 -3.56 -1.08 11.59
N ALA A 186 -2.82 -1.50 10.56
CA ALA A 186 -2.45 -2.91 10.39
C ALA A 186 -1.52 -3.41 11.51
N ARG A 187 -0.58 -2.58 12.01
CA ARG A 187 0.27 -2.92 13.19
C ARG A 187 -0.57 -3.13 14.44
N GLU A 188 -1.54 -2.27 14.72
CA GLU A 188 -2.45 -2.49 15.85
C GLU A 188 -3.28 -3.79 15.69
N LEU A 189 -3.69 -4.15 14.48
CA LEU A 189 -4.37 -5.42 14.23
C LEU A 189 -3.45 -6.60 14.51
N LEU A 190 -2.21 -6.53 14.07
CA LEU A 190 -1.19 -7.55 14.32
C LEU A 190 -0.94 -7.72 15.83
N GLU A 191 -0.75 -6.62 16.56
CA GLU A 191 -0.58 -6.65 18.03
C GLU A 191 -1.78 -7.26 18.74
N ARG A 192 -2.99 -6.91 18.35
CA ARG A 192 -4.23 -7.46 18.92
C ARG A 192 -4.43 -8.94 18.64
N SER A 193 -3.87 -9.45 17.54
CA SER A 193 -3.96 -10.88 17.20
C SER A 193 -3.19 -11.76 18.20
N GLY A 194 -2.18 -11.21 18.88
CA GLY A 194 -1.28 -11.94 19.77
C GLY A 194 -0.33 -12.90 19.04
N GLU A 195 -0.33 -12.87 17.71
CA GLU A 195 0.54 -13.70 16.86
C GLU A 195 1.87 -13.00 16.58
N THR A 196 2.91 -13.76 16.26
CA THR A 196 4.19 -13.18 15.85
C THR A 196 4.20 -12.76 14.37
N VAL A 197 5.11 -11.87 14.01
CA VAL A 197 5.31 -11.41 12.63
C VAL A 197 5.57 -12.61 11.70
N GLU A 198 6.41 -13.54 12.13
CA GLU A 198 6.79 -14.73 11.33
C GLU A 198 5.59 -15.63 11.04
N VAL A 199 4.74 -15.88 12.04
CA VAL A 199 3.53 -16.71 11.88
C VAL A 199 2.56 -16.06 10.92
N MET A 200 2.34 -14.76 11.06
CA MET A 200 1.43 -14.02 10.19
C MET A 200 1.95 -13.92 8.76
N ALA A 201 3.24 -13.63 8.58
CA ALA A 201 3.87 -13.61 7.26
C ALA A 201 3.80 -14.97 6.56
N GLN A 202 4.03 -16.07 7.28
CA GLN A 202 3.91 -17.43 6.73
C GLN A 202 2.48 -17.72 6.26
N ARG A 203 1.46 -17.32 7.02
CA ARG A 203 0.05 -17.48 6.60
C ARG A 203 -0.26 -16.69 5.34
N TYR A 204 0.27 -15.46 5.22
CA TYR A 204 0.10 -14.66 4.02
C TYR A 204 0.75 -15.29 2.79
N THR A 205 1.95 -15.83 2.94
CA THR A 205 2.63 -16.57 1.86
C THR A 205 1.79 -17.78 1.42
N GLN A 206 1.26 -18.55 2.36
CA GLN A 206 0.36 -19.66 2.06
C GLN A 206 -0.93 -19.21 1.34
N TYR A 207 -1.50 -18.09 1.76
CA TYR A 207 -2.66 -17.50 1.10
C TYR A 207 -2.35 -17.13 -0.36
N LEU A 208 -1.22 -16.46 -0.62
CA LEU A 208 -0.80 -16.13 -1.98
C LEU A 208 -0.56 -17.38 -2.85
N ASP A 209 0.03 -18.42 -2.29
CA ASP A 209 0.27 -19.69 -3.00
C ASP A 209 -1.04 -20.42 -3.32
N ASN A 210 -2.04 -20.32 -2.46
CA ASN A 210 -3.38 -20.82 -2.73
C ASN A 210 -4.04 -20.04 -3.87
N LEU A 211 -4.02 -18.70 -3.82
CA LEU A 211 -4.54 -17.86 -4.90
C LEU A 211 -3.88 -18.15 -6.24
N LYS A 212 -2.54 -18.33 -6.27
CA LYS A 212 -1.83 -18.71 -7.49
C LYS A 212 -2.31 -20.04 -8.03
N ARG A 213 -2.50 -21.05 -7.15
CA ARG A 213 -3.04 -22.36 -7.53
C ARG A 213 -4.46 -22.30 -8.07
N GLU A 214 -5.33 -21.52 -7.44
CA GLU A 214 -6.71 -21.33 -7.89
C GLU A 214 -6.80 -20.60 -9.25
N ALA A 215 -5.88 -19.67 -9.51
CA ALA A 215 -5.80 -18.96 -10.79
C ALA A 215 -5.28 -19.81 -11.94
N LEU A 216 -4.61 -20.94 -11.65
CA LEU A 216 -4.12 -21.86 -12.67
C LEU A 216 -5.24 -22.82 -13.10
N GLY A 217 -5.38 -23.03 -14.41
CA GLY A 217 -6.29 -24.04 -14.94
C GLY A 217 -5.85 -25.47 -14.55
N PRO A 218 -6.78 -26.47 -14.61
CA PRO A 218 -6.50 -27.84 -14.16
C PRO A 218 -5.26 -28.50 -14.78
N GLU A 219 -4.97 -28.19 -16.04
CA GLU A 219 -3.79 -28.72 -16.75
C GLU A 219 -2.48 -28.11 -16.22
N GLN A 220 -2.48 -26.84 -15.87
CA GLN A 220 -1.31 -26.15 -15.32
C GLN A 220 -1.04 -26.56 -13.87
N GLN A 221 -2.09 -26.82 -13.08
CA GLN A 221 -1.96 -27.35 -11.73
C GLN A 221 -1.29 -28.73 -11.75
N LYS A 222 -1.71 -29.61 -12.66
CA LYS A 222 -1.13 -30.96 -12.81
C LYS A 222 0.34 -30.93 -13.25
N ALA A 223 0.72 -29.97 -14.09
CA ALA A 223 2.12 -29.79 -14.51
C ALA A 223 3.02 -29.34 -13.35
N LEU A 224 2.51 -28.48 -12.45
CA LEU A 224 3.24 -28.05 -11.26
C LEU A 224 3.46 -29.19 -10.25
N GLU A 225 2.45 -30.06 -10.04
CA GLU A 225 2.56 -31.22 -9.14
C GLU A 225 3.54 -32.27 -9.65
N THR A 226 3.75 -32.37 -10.96
CA THR A 226 4.71 -33.33 -11.56
C THR A 226 6.14 -32.77 -11.62
N ALA A 227 6.35 -31.49 -11.35
CA ALA A 227 7.66 -30.82 -11.36
C ALA A 227 8.30 -30.69 -9.96
N GLN A 228 7.59 -31.08 -8.90
CA GLN A 228 8.07 -31.17 -7.52
C GLN A 228 8.54 -32.62 -7.20
#